data_bf9bdbf62b9dfca57df29ca2a6190a46
#
_entry.id   bf9bdbf62b9dfca57df29ca2a6190a46
#
_cell.length_a   1.000
_cell.length_b   1.000
_cell.length_c   1.000
_cell.angle_alpha   90.00
_cell.angle_beta   90.00
_cell.angle_gamma   90.00
#
_symmetry.space_group_name_H-M   'P 1'
#
loop_
_entity.id
_entity.type
_entity.pdbx_description
1 polymer ?
#
loop_
_entity_poly.entity_id
_entity_poly.type
_entity_poly.pdbx_seq_one_letter_code
_entity_poly.pdbx_strand_id
1 'polypeptide(L)'
;CVMSAGLFPFQPAMKRSWDHARALAATDSGAHDSATGDAIIVDEHSYHSPEWFASQASRFDAYPRCGAGVYFGEYSANGYFAGQPQTEQGANTWKSALGEAAFLTGCERNSDVVRMTSYAPLLAHIPAKGWAQNLIEFNPAHVNPTVNYEVERLFSTSICGNFFFWSAGKN
;
A
#
# COMPACT_ATOMS: atom_id res chain seq x y z
N CYS A 1 7.70 7.59 14.13
CA CYS A 1 7.40 8.75 13.28
C CYS A 1 7.07 8.27 11.86
N VAL A 2 5.96 8.73 11.28
CA VAL A 2 5.58 8.44 9.88
C VAL A 2 5.85 9.68 9.04
N MET A 3 6.58 9.52 7.95
CA MET A 3 6.89 10.61 7.01
C MET A 3 6.30 10.27 5.65
N SER A 4 5.34 11.07 5.19
CA SER A 4 4.74 10.88 3.87
C SER A 4 5.75 11.21 2.77
N ALA A 5 5.90 10.31 1.83
CA ALA A 5 6.69 10.51 0.62
C ALA A 5 5.92 11.28 -0.46
N GLY A 6 4.67 11.63 -0.19
CA GLY A 6 3.78 12.33 -1.11
C GLY A 6 3.20 11.42 -2.18
N LEU A 7 2.28 11.98 -2.93
CA LEU A 7 1.61 11.30 -4.03
C LEU A 7 2.62 11.02 -5.15
N PHE A 8 2.72 9.77 -5.55
CA PHE A 8 3.41 9.38 -6.75
C PHE A 8 2.86 10.18 -7.98
N PRO A 9 3.68 10.60 -8.95
CA PRO A 9 4.97 10.02 -9.37
C PRO A 9 6.20 10.90 -9.07
N PHE A 10 6.18 11.69 -8.03
CA PHE A 10 7.28 12.62 -7.77
C PHE A 10 8.47 11.94 -7.08
N GLN A 11 9.24 11.17 -7.84
CA GLN A 11 10.50 10.56 -7.36
C GLN A 11 11.40 11.50 -6.52
N PRO A 12 11.50 12.83 -6.83
CA PRO A 12 12.26 13.74 -5.98
C PRO A 12 11.71 13.89 -4.56
N ALA A 13 10.38 13.82 -4.36
CA ALA A 13 9.78 13.90 -3.03
C ALA A 13 10.05 12.62 -2.23
N MET A 14 9.84 11.46 -2.84
CA MET A 14 10.16 10.17 -2.24
C MET A 14 11.64 10.08 -1.85
N LYS A 15 12.54 10.50 -2.76
CA LYS A 15 13.98 10.52 -2.46
C LYS A 15 14.28 11.41 -1.24
N ARG A 16 13.69 12.61 -1.16
CA ARG A 16 13.92 13.52 -0.01
C ARG A 16 13.41 12.91 1.30
N SER A 17 12.24 12.26 1.30
CA SER A 17 11.71 11.59 2.49
C SER A 17 12.63 10.47 2.96
N TRP A 18 13.15 9.65 2.03
CA TRP A 18 14.12 8.61 2.35
C TRP A 18 15.45 9.18 2.83
N ASP A 19 15.98 10.25 2.21
CA ASP A 19 17.22 10.89 2.63
C ASP A 19 17.07 11.48 4.04
N HIS A 20 15.92 12.09 4.35
CA HIS A 20 15.62 12.60 5.68
C HIS A 20 15.48 11.49 6.72
N ALA A 21 14.77 10.40 6.37
CA ALA A 21 14.64 9.23 7.23
C ALA A 21 16.00 8.62 7.59
N ARG A 22 16.90 8.50 6.62
CA ARG A 22 18.28 8.02 6.83
C ARG A 22 19.08 8.96 7.73
N ALA A 23 18.93 10.26 7.53
CA ALA A 23 19.62 11.27 8.36
C ALA A 23 19.16 11.18 9.82
N LEU A 24 17.85 11.05 10.05
CA LEU A 24 17.30 10.86 11.40
C LEU A 24 17.79 9.56 12.03
N ALA A 25 17.75 8.46 11.31
CA ALA A 25 18.23 7.16 11.79
C ALA A 25 19.74 7.19 12.15
N ALA A 26 20.54 8.00 11.47
CA ALA A 26 21.96 8.16 11.76
C ALA A 26 22.25 9.02 13.00
N THR A 27 21.34 9.92 13.39
CA THR A 27 21.49 10.76 14.59
C THR A 27 21.04 10.06 15.87
N ASP A 28 20.22 9.03 15.73
CA ASP A 28 19.64 8.28 16.86
C ASP A 28 20.51 7.09 17.26
N SER A 29 21.79 7.34 17.48
CA SER A 29 22.82 6.33 17.74
C SER A 29 22.74 5.68 19.15
N GLY A 30 21.64 5.81 19.86
CA GLY A 30 21.55 5.36 21.25
C GLY A 30 20.29 4.64 21.71
N ALA A 31 19.21 4.55 20.95
CA ALA A 31 17.92 4.11 21.45
C ALA A 31 17.12 3.21 20.51
N HIS A 32 17.75 2.32 19.78
CA HIS A 32 17.00 1.20 19.23
C HIS A 32 16.85 0.09 20.26
N ASP A 33 15.95 0.29 21.21
CA ASP A 33 15.35 -0.84 21.90
C ASP A 33 14.45 -1.55 20.88
N SER A 34 14.89 -2.71 20.44
CA SER A 34 14.19 -3.57 19.49
C SER A 34 12.83 -4.07 19.99
N ALA A 35 12.40 -3.68 21.17
CA ALA A 35 11.16 -4.10 21.80
C ALA A 35 10.04 -3.05 21.81
N THR A 36 10.34 -1.75 21.61
CA THR A 36 9.34 -0.67 21.69
C THR A 36 9.21 0.21 20.46
N GLY A 37 10.01 -0.05 19.42
CA GLY A 37 9.70 0.29 18.03
C GLY A 37 9.27 1.70 17.70
N ASP A 38 9.98 2.75 18.11
CA ASP A 38 9.85 4.06 17.46
C ASP A 38 10.57 4.07 16.11
N ALA A 39 10.20 3.11 15.26
CA ALA A 39 10.73 3.01 13.92
C ALA A 39 10.32 4.24 13.11
N ILE A 40 11.26 4.82 12.41
CA ILE A 40 10.96 5.77 11.34
C ILE A 40 10.29 4.99 10.22
N ILE A 41 9.16 5.47 9.75
CA ILE A 41 8.41 4.84 8.67
C ILE A 41 8.25 5.85 7.55
N VAL A 42 8.60 5.45 6.33
CA VAL A 42 8.37 6.23 5.12
C VAL A 42 7.09 5.74 4.47
N ASP A 43 6.16 6.66 4.26
CA ASP A 43 4.87 6.39 3.63
C ASP A 43 5.01 6.55 2.11
N GLU A 44 4.93 5.43 1.40
CA GLU A 44 4.97 5.36 -0.07
C GLU A 44 3.58 5.13 -0.65
N HIS A 45 3.26 5.80 -1.76
CA HIS A 45 2.01 5.65 -2.49
C HIS A 45 2.26 5.22 -3.93
N SER A 46 1.36 4.43 -4.52
CA SER A 46 1.43 4.07 -5.93
C SER A 46 0.08 3.76 -6.55
N TYR A 47 -0.16 4.39 -7.69
CA TYR A 47 -1.34 4.16 -8.52
C TYR A 47 -0.86 3.87 -9.96
N HIS A 48 -0.92 2.62 -10.39
CA HIS A 48 -0.37 2.17 -11.65
C HIS A 48 -1.24 1.11 -12.32
N SER A 49 -0.81 0.65 -13.49
CA SER A 49 -1.48 -0.47 -14.16
C SER A 49 -1.29 -1.79 -13.40
N PRO A 50 -2.19 -2.76 -13.60
CA PRO A 50 -2.04 -4.11 -13.05
C PRO A 50 -0.70 -4.78 -13.39
N GLU A 51 -0.21 -4.56 -14.60
CA GLU A 51 1.09 -5.10 -15.06
C GLU A 51 2.26 -4.48 -14.28
N TRP A 52 2.18 -3.19 -13.99
CA TRP A 52 3.19 -2.54 -13.19
C TRP A 52 3.21 -3.15 -11.78
N PHE A 53 2.06 -3.30 -11.11
CA PHE A 53 2.00 -3.92 -9.79
C PHE A 53 2.57 -5.33 -9.80
N ALA A 54 2.23 -6.17 -10.78
CA ALA A 54 2.78 -7.50 -10.93
C ALA A 54 4.33 -7.48 -11.10
N SER A 55 4.85 -6.51 -11.85
CA SER A 55 6.31 -6.35 -12.05
C SER A 55 7.04 -5.87 -10.80
N GLN A 56 6.34 -5.30 -9.82
CA GLN A 56 6.91 -4.77 -8.58
C GLN A 56 6.91 -5.79 -7.42
N ALA A 57 6.59 -7.05 -7.66
CA ALA A 57 6.59 -8.10 -6.64
C ALA A 57 7.96 -8.29 -5.93
N SER A 58 9.06 -7.84 -6.54
CA SER A 58 10.41 -7.86 -5.97
C SER A 58 10.91 -6.48 -5.51
N ARG A 59 10.06 -5.45 -5.50
CA ARG A 59 10.43 -4.06 -5.22
C ARG A 59 11.24 -3.91 -3.93
N PHE A 60 10.80 -4.56 -2.88
CA PHE A 60 11.37 -4.40 -1.53
C PHE A 60 12.53 -5.35 -1.23
N ASP A 61 12.86 -6.28 -2.14
CA ASP A 61 13.92 -7.27 -1.92
C ASP A 61 15.31 -6.61 -1.71
N ALA A 62 15.54 -5.47 -2.36
CA ALA A 62 16.79 -4.73 -2.27
C ALA A 62 16.78 -3.57 -1.25
N TYR A 63 15.67 -3.37 -0.52
CA TYR A 63 15.61 -2.32 0.49
C TYR A 63 16.49 -2.64 1.70
N PRO A 64 17.12 -1.63 2.33
CA PRO A 64 17.90 -1.84 3.55
C PRO A 64 17.08 -2.51 4.65
N ARG A 65 17.67 -3.49 5.35
CA ARG A 65 17.01 -4.21 6.45
C ARG A 65 17.18 -3.53 7.82
N CYS A 66 17.81 -2.37 7.84
CA CYS A 66 18.02 -1.55 9.03
C CYS A 66 17.61 -0.10 8.76
N GLY A 67 17.17 0.59 9.80
CA GLY A 67 16.72 1.98 9.71
C GLY A 67 15.21 2.10 9.49
N ALA A 68 14.80 2.94 8.52
CA ALA A 68 13.40 3.21 8.29
C ALA A 68 12.67 2.02 7.63
N GLY A 69 11.46 1.75 8.11
CA GLY A 69 10.53 0.84 7.47
C GLY A 69 9.65 1.54 6.42
N VAL A 70 8.81 0.75 5.75
CA VAL A 70 7.85 1.22 4.75
C VAL A 70 6.43 1.06 5.28
N TYR A 71 5.64 2.10 5.15
CA TYR A 71 4.19 2.05 5.09
C TYR A 71 3.77 2.28 3.65
N PHE A 72 3.16 1.29 3.00
CA PHE A 72 2.61 1.47 1.67
C PHE A 72 1.18 1.99 1.81
N GLY A 73 1.07 3.29 2.05
CA GLY A 73 -0.10 3.94 2.63
C GLY A 73 -1.26 4.15 1.68
N GLU A 74 -1.00 4.22 0.38
CA GLU A 74 -2.05 4.26 -0.63
C GLU A 74 -1.63 3.51 -1.89
N TYR A 75 -2.48 2.62 -2.36
CA TYR A 75 -2.27 1.95 -3.65
C TYR A 75 -3.56 1.40 -4.24
N SER A 76 -3.58 1.35 -5.55
CA SER A 76 -4.51 0.52 -6.32
C SER A 76 -4.02 0.35 -7.76
N ALA A 77 -4.32 -0.82 -8.34
CA ALA A 77 -3.97 -1.14 -9.73
C ALA A 77 -5.01 -0.56 -10.70
N ASN A 78 -5.17 0.75 -10.68
CA ASN A 78 -6.19 1.48 -11.44
C ASN A 78 -5.70 2.05 -12.79
N GLY A 79 -4.39 2.05 -13.03
CA GLY A 79 -3.79 2.54 -14.26
C GLY A 79 -3.78 4.06 -14.46
N TYR A 80 -4.44 4.84 -13.62
CA TYR A 80 -4.62 6.28 -13.82
C TYR A 80 -3.30 7.03 -14.00
N PHE A 81 -2.37 6.86 -13.08
CA PHE A 81 -1.06 7.53 -13.15
C PHE A 81 -0.07 6.90 -14.14
N ALA A 82 -0.43 5.76 -14.72
CA ALA A 82 0.32 5.17 -15.83
C ALA A 82 -0.18 5.66 -17.20
N GLY A 83 -0.97 6.74 -17.25
CA GLY A 83 -1.53 7.29 -18.47
C GLY A 83 -2.73 6.51 -19.03
N GLN A 84 -3.27 5.57 -18.25
CA GLN A 84 -4.47 4.83 -18.61
C GLN A 84 -5.70 5.55 -18.03
N PRO A 85 -6.78 5.72 -18.80
CA PRO A 85 -8.00 6.29 -18.25
C PRO A 85 -8.63 5.37 -17.21
N GLN A 86 -9.11 5.94 -16.13
CA GLN A 86 -9.99 5.21 -15.21
C GLN A 86 -11.34 5.00 -15.88
N THR A 87 -11.65 3.76 -16.21
CA THR A 87 -12.95 3.37 -16.78
C THR A 87 -13.62 2.34 -15.88
N GLU A 88 -14.94 2.32 -15.86
CA GLU A 88 -15.71 1.30 -15.14
C GLU A 88 -15.34 -0.12 -15.60
N GLN A 89 -15.05 -0.30 -16.90
CA GLN A 89 -14.65 -1.59 -17.45
C GLN A 89 -13.25 -2.03 -17.01
N GLY A 90 -12.38 -1.08 -16.68
CA GLY A 90 -11.02 -1.36 -16.21
C GLY A 90 -10.91 -1.46 -14.70
N ALA A 91 -11.94 -0.99 -13.97
CA ALA A 91 -11.93 -0.93 -12.52
C ALA A 91 -12.29 -2.28 -11.90
N ASN A 92 -11.65 -2.61 -10.78
CA ASN A 92 -11.94 -3.79 -9.95
C ASN A 92 -12.09 -5.09 -10.77
N THR A 93 -11.19 -5.29 -11.73
CA THR A 93 -11.15 -6.50 -12.55
C THR A 93 -10.27 -7.58 -11.91
N TRP A 94 -10.45 -8.84 -12.33
CA TRP A 94 -9.52 -9.92 -11.98
C TRP A 94 -8.07 -9.57 -12.29
N LYS A 95 -7.83 -8.86 -13.37
CA LYS A 95 -6.49 -8.42 -13.75
C LYS A 95 -5.90 -7.44 -12.75
N SER A 96 -6.69 -6.46 -12.29
CA SER A 96 -6.24 -5.52 -11.25
C SER A 96 -5.97 -6.25 -9.92
N ALA A 97 -6.88 -7.12 -9.51
CA ALA A 97 -6.75 -7.91 -8.29
C ALA A 97 -5.51 -8.84 -8.31
N LEU A 98 -5.24 -9.51 -9.42
CA LEU A 98 -4.06 -10.37 -9.57
C LEU A 98 -2.75 -9.56 -9.59
N GLY A 99 -2.75 -8.37 -10.18
CA GLY A 99 -1.60 -7.47 -10.12
C GLY A 99 -1.27 -7.04 -8.70
N GLU A 100 -2.28 -6.66 -7.93
CA GLU A 100 -2.15 -6.32 -6.51
C GLU A 100 -1.73 -7.54 -5.67
N ALA A 101 -2.32 -8.71 -5.91
CA ALA A 101 -1.93 -9.94 -5.21
C ALA A 101 -0.45 -10.27 -5.41
N ALA A 102 0.06 -10.17 -6.64
CA ALA A 102 1.48 -10.38 -6.92
C ALA A 102 2.37 -9.39 -6.16
N PHE A 103 1.97 -8.12 -6.09
CA PHE A 103 2.68 -7.09 -5.32
C PHE A 103 2.66 -7.40 -3.82
N LEU A 104 1.50 -7.75 -3.26
CA LEU A 104 1.32 -8.07 -1.85
C LEU A 104 2.13 -9.28 -1.39
N THR A 105 2.35 -10.29 -2.27
CA THR A 105 3.28 -11.39 -1.95
C THR A 105 4.70 -10.87 -1.73
N GLY A 106 5.11 -9.82 -2.45
CA GLY A 106 6.38 -9.12 -2.25
C GLY A 106 6.43 -8.35 -0.93
N CYS A 107 5.32 -7.69 -0.57
CA CYS A 107 5.20 -7.00 0.71
C CYS A 107 5.30 -7.98 1.88
N GLU A 108 4.57 -9.10 1.83
CA GLU A 108 4.57 -10.13 2.86
C GLU A 108 5.97 -10.77 3.00
N ARG A 109 6.61 -11.13 1.89
CA ARG A 109 7.99 -11.68 1.90
C ARG A 109 8.99 -10.72 2.53
N ASN A 110 8.75 -9.41 2.45
CA ASN A 110 9.60 -8.35 2.98
C ASN A 110 8.97 -7.67 4.21
N SER A 111 8.28 -8.41 5.07
CA SER A 111 7.60 -7.88 6.26
C SER A 111 8.56 -7.30 7.32
N ASP A 112 9.83 -7.58 7.21
CA ASP A 112 10.90 -6.92 7.97
C ASP A 112 11.17 -5.48 7.51
N VAL A 113 10.77 -5.11 6.31
CA VAL A 113 10.86 -3.76 5.74
C VAL A 113 9.48 -3.12 5.63
N VAL A 114 8.53 -3.81 5.00
CA VAL A 114 7.15 -3.33 4.81
C VAL A 114 6.34 -3.59 6.07
N ARG A 115 6.07 -2.55 6.84
CA ARG A 115 5.40 -2.64 8.13
C ARG A 115 3.89 -2.62 8.04
N MET A 116 3.37 -1.88 7.06
CA MET A 116 1.92 -1.71 6.84
C MET A 116 1.63 -1.49 5.36
N THR A 117 0.43 -1.88 4.96
CA THR A 117 -0.15 -1.50 3.67
C THR A 117 -1.59 -1.02 3.88
N SER A 118 -2.08 -0.10 3.06
CA SER A 118 -3.48 0.29 3.05
C SER A 118 -3.95 0.66 1.65
N TYR A 119 -5.12 0.15 1.30
CA TYR A 119 -5.73 0.37 0.00
C TYR A 119 -6.39 1.74 -0.10
N ALA A 120 -6.32 2.37 -1.26
CA ALA A 120 -7.04 3.59 -1.56
C ALA A 120 -7.51 3.66 -3.03
N PRO A 121 -8.75 4.19 -3.26
CA PRO A 121 -9.78 4.57 -2.28
C PRO A 121 -10.44 3.36 -1.60
N LEU A 122 -10.66 3.48 -0.30
CA LEU A 122 -11.23 2.38 0.49
C LEU A 122 -12.74 2.21 0.27
N LEU A 123 -13.49 3.30 0.40
CA LEU A 123 -14.96 3.30 0.37
C LEU A 123 -15.48 4.26 -0.70
N ALA A 124 -16.49 3.83 -1.45
CA ALA A 124 -17.16 4.69 -2.41
C ALA A 124 -18.69 4.55 -2.33
N HIS A 125 -19.36 5.68 -2.16
CA HIS A 125 -20.81 5.76 -2.31
C HIS A 125 -21.15 5.76 -3.80
N ILE A 126 -21.80 4.69 -4.29
CA ILE A 126 -21.99 4.42 -5.72
C ILE A 126 -22.52 5.64 -6.51
N PRO A 127 -23.56 6.36 -6.05
CA PRO A 127 -24.07 7.53 -6.79
C PRO A 127 -23.10 8.70 -6.91
N ALA A 128 -22.04 8.74 -6.11
CA ALA A 128 -21.14 9.90 -6.01
C ALA A 128 -19.66 9.51 -5.93
N LYS A 129 -19.27 8.36 -6.48
CA LYS A 129 -17.87 7.93 -6.50
C LYS A 129 -17.02 8.83 -7.41
N GLY A 130 -15.87 9.26 -6.89
CA GLY A 130 -14.93 10.09 -7.65
C GLY A 130 -13.98 9.27 -8.53
N TRP A 131 -13.67 8.04 -8.12
CA TRP A 131 -12.78 7.11 -8.84
C TRP A 131 -13.56 5.86 -9.24
N ALA A 132 -13.23 5.31 -10.40
CA ALA A 132 -13.86 4.09 -10.87
C ALA A 132 -13.47 2.88 -10.01
N GLN A 133 -12.19 2.78 -9.63
CA GLN A 133 -11.69 1.70 -8.77
C GLN A 133 -11.76 2.08 -7.30
N ASN A 134 -12.42 1.24 -6.51
CA ASN A 134 -12.58 1.40 -5.06
C ASN A 134 -12.59 0.01 -4.42
N LEU A 135 -12.18 -0.10 -3.16
CA LEU A 135 -12.14 -1.41 -2.51
C LEU A 135 -13.54 -1.92 -2.17
N ILE A 136 -14.38 -1.06 -1.60
CA ILE A 136 -15.75 -1.37 -1.22
C ILE A 136 -16.68 -0.28 -1.74
N GLU A 137 -17.64 -0.66 -2.54
CA GLU A 137 -18.70 0.22 -3.03
C GLU A 137 -19.98 0.02 -2.22
N PHE A 138 -20.73 1.05 -1.97
CA PHE A 138 -21.97 0.95 -1.19
C PHE A 138 -23.01 1.99 -1.59
N ASN A 139 -24.25 1.69 -1.21
CA ASN A 139 -25.36 2.63 -1.15
C ASN A 139 -26.18 2.33 0.13
N PRO A 140 -27.26 3.08 0.43
CA PRO A 140 -28.03 2.85 1.66
C PRO A 140 -28.63 1.45 1.82
N ALA A 141 -28.76 0.69 0.75
CA ALA A 141 -29.38 -0.65 0.76
C ALA A 141 -28.38 -1.80 0.58
N HIS A 142 -27.22 -1.55 0.00
CA HIS A 142 -26.27 -2.61 -0.39
C HIS A 142 -24.83 -2.21 -0.15
N VAL A 143 -24.02 -3.22 0.20
CA VAL A 143 -22.55 -3.14 0.25
C VAL A 143 -22.00 -4.14 -0.76
N ASN A 144 -21.09 -3.69 -1.59
CA ASN A 144 -20.45 -4.47 -2.64
C ASN A 144 -18.92 -4.50 -2.43
N PRO A 145 -18.39 -5.48 -1.68
CA PRO A 145 -16.95 -5.74 -1.67
C PRO A 145 -16.51 -6.17 -3.07
N THR A 146 -15.45 -5.54 -3.57
CA THR A 146 -14.97 -5.82 -4.92
C THR A 146 -14.03 -7.04 -4.95
N VAL A 147 -13.62 -7.48 -6.13
CA VAL A 147 -12.62 -8.55 -6.26
C VAL A 147 -11.27 -8.16 -5.63
N ASN A 148 -10.91 -6.87 -5.66
CA ASN A 148 -9.72 -6.37 -5.00
C ASN A 148 -9.84 -6.47 -3.46
N TYR A 149 -11.04 -6.25 -2.91
CA TYR A 149 -11.31 -6.50 -1.50
C TYR A 149 -11.06 -7.97 -1.11
N GLU A 150 -11.44 -8.92 -1.96
CA GLU A 150 -11.20 -10.34 -1.65
C GLU A 150 -9.69 -10.67 -1.59
N VAL A 151 -8.87 -10.02 -2.41
CA VAL A 151 -7.41 -10.14 -2.31
C VAL A 151 -6.92 -9.58 -0.98
N GLU A 152 -7.30 -8.35 -0.62
CA GLU A 152 -6.94 -7.75 0.67
C GLU A 152 -7.36 -8.63 1.85
N ARG A 153 -8.58 -9.16 1.79
CA ARG A 153 -9.11 -10.06 2.82
C ARG A 153 -8.27 -11.35 2.93
N LEU A 154 -7.86 -11.94 1.82
CA LEU A 154 -7.01 -13.14 1.84
C LEU A 154 -5.68 -12.84 2.52
N PHE A 155 -5.00 -11.77 2.14
CA PHE A 155 -3.72 -11.39 2.75
C PHE A 155 -3.87 -11.03 4.23
N SER A 156 -4.96 -10.34 4.62
CA SER A 156 -5.18 -9.92 6.01
C SER A 156 -5.62 -11.06 6.94
N THR A 157 -6.20 -12.14 6.42
CA THR A 157 -6.72 -13.25 7.24
C THR A 157 -5.89 -14.52 7.18
N SER A 158 -4.99 -14.65 6.19
CA SER A 158 -4.19 -15.86 5.97
C SER A 158 -2.74 -15.70 6.43
N ILE A 159 -2.47 -14.81 7.37
CA ILE A 159 -1.13 -14.44 7.80
C ILE A 159 -0.46 -15.59 8.55
N CYS A 160 0.70 -15.99 8.04
CA CYS A 160 1.71 -16.76 8.80
C CYS A 160 2.75 -15.79 9.34
N GLY A 161 2.57 -15.26 10.54
CA GLY A 161 3.56 -14.39 11.20
C GLY A 161 3.10 -12.95 11.45
N ASN A 162 4.05 -12.05 11.74
CA ASN A 162 3.82 -10.70 12.29
C ASN A 162 3.46 -9.63 11.26
N PHE A 163 2.68 -9.92 10.24
CA PHE A 163 2.22 -8.92 9.30
C PHE A 163 0.88 -8.33 9.76
N PHE A 164 0.84 -7.06 10.10
CA PHE A 164 -0.40 -6.39 10.50
C PHE A 164 -1.00 -5.64 9.31
N PHE A 165 -2.07 -6.18 8.75
CA PHE A 165 -3.01 -5.35 7.98
C PHE A 165 -3.89 -4.60 8.98
N TRP A 166 -3.86 -3.30 8.95
CA TRP A 166 -4.83 -2.51 9.68
C TRP A 166 -6.15 -2.57 8.92
N SER A 167 -7.06 -3.46 9.33
CA SER A 167 -8.44 -3.36 8.92
C SER A 167 -9.12 -2.34 9.83
N ALA A 168 -9.65 -1.27 9.27
CA ALA A 168 -10.46 -0.32 10.01
C ALA A 168 -11.61 -1.07 10.72
N GLY A 169 -11.51 -1.13 12.05
CA GLY A 169 -12.57 -1.35 13.02
C GLY A 169 -13.52 -2.53 12.81
N LYS A 170 -13.33 -3.60 13.57
CA LYS A 170 -14.47 -4.29 14.14
C LYS A 170 -14.92 -3.49 15.38
N ASN A 171 -16.02 -2.81 15.26
CA ASN A 171 -16.94 -2.53 16.35
C ASN A 171 -18.24 -3.25 16.04
#